data_628319f306ba35400cb056f3390e92af
#
_entry.id   628319f306ba35400cb056f3390e92af
#
_cell.length_a   1.000
_cell.length_b   1.000
_cell.length_c   1.000
_cell.angle_alpha   90.00
_cell.angle_beta   90.00
_cell.angle_gamma   90.00
#
_symmetry.space_group_name_H-M   'P 1'
#
loop_
_entity.id
_entity.type
_entity.pdbx_description
1 polymer ?
#
loop_
_entity_poly.entity_id
_entity_poly.type
_entity_poly.pdbx_seq_one_letter_code
_entity_poly.pdbx_strand_id
1 'polypeptide(L)'
;MAIDKTIIPPSEATEVAQAGHDYVNGILPLSNIFPVKSNEGSWITSWTPVIPKSKTRAMKHRALDAEIGHTKSETSTAEIHSGLIPLSGMDHISERDLTSHVNDTSYLHDKAEGKFEALGQQAGVTEEIERLQALVLGKVTVKENGADVQYSFGRPTAQQNVAPTVKWDDNKSNPVKDIEAWVKIMRKNYGRKPHAVATTGKVIDALRTNEFLRTQLSGMDLEHSKTYLSRDEVLGLLISQNGITDVLLVDEAYEDLKLDNTFNMDADVATVFPDKTFILLPSFNDSTLGATVSGPTAEAQNSEYEINKKVNDGLIGAMLTHQAPLNYDIWVNGTFVPILFEAVSTFKADVLA
;
A
#
# COMPACT_ATOMS: atom_id res chain seq x y z
N MET A 1 21.25 1.83 -29.43
CA MET A 1 21.56 1.00 -28.27
C MET A 1 21.28 -0.44 -28.65
N ALA A 2 22.16 -1.35 -28.31
CA ALA A 2 21.94 -2.77 -28.51
C ALA A 2 21.87 -3.46 -27.14
N ILE A 3 21.08 -4.53 -27.04
CA ILE A 3 21.01 -5.33 -25.81
C ILE A 3 22.33 -6.09 -25.69
N ASP A 4 23.01 -5.94 -24.56
CA ASP A 4 24.18 -6.75 -24.23
C ASP A 4 23.73 -8.06 -23.57
N LYS A 5 24.24 -9.17 -24.10
CA LYS A 5 23.96 -10.52 -23.59
C LYS A 5 25.24 -11.23 -23.16
N THR A 6 26.38 -10.54 -23.22
CA THR A 6 27.68 -11.15 -22.98
C THR A 6 28.13 -11.04 -21.54
N ILE A 7 27.77 -9.96 -20.86
CA ILE A 7 28.11 -9.72 -19.46
C ILE A 7 27.05 -10.36 -18.57
N ILE A 8 25.79 -9.98 -18.76
CA ILE A 8 24.65 -10.55 -18.05
C ILE A 8 23.47 -10.73 -19.02
N PRO A 9 22.95 -11.94 -19.22
CA PRO A 9 21.82 -12.14 -20.11
C PRO A 9 20.53 -11.53 -19.50
N PRO A 10 19.58 -11.05 -20.31
CA PRO A 10 18.36 -10.40 -19.81
C PRO A 10 17.50 -11.30 -18.90
N SER A 11 17.54 -12.62 -19.07
CA SER A 11 16.87 -13.56 -18.17
C SER A 11 17.41 -13.49 -16.75
N GLU A 12 18.72 -13.50 -16.60
CA GLU A 12 19.42 -13.41 -15.31
C GLU A 12 19.25 -12.00 -14.70
N ALA A 13 19.44 -10.93 -15.50
CA ALA A 13 19.20 -9.56 -15.11
C ALA A 13 17.75 -9.36 -14.55
N THR A 14 16.78 -10.01 -15.18
CA THR A 14 15.38 -10.01 -14.76
C THR A 14 15.19 -10.73 -13.42
N GLU A 15 15.83 -11.91 -13.24
CA GLU A 15 15.75 -12.68 -12.00
C GLU A 15 16.36 -11.90 -10.82
N VAL A 16 17.50 -11.24 -11.04
CA VAL A 16 18.16 -10.42 -10.02
C VAL A 16 17.31 -9.20 -9.65
N ALA A 17 16.76 -8.49 -10.63
CA ALA A 17 15.88 -7.36 -10.37
C ALA A 17 14.61 -7.79 -9.61
N GLN A 18 14.01 -8.92 -9.98
CA GLN A 18 12.87 -9.48 -9.26
C GLN A 18 13.23 -9.90 -7.83
N ALA A 19 14.40 -10.50 -7.62
CA ALA A 19 14.87 -10.87 -6.28
C ALA A 19 15.02 -9.64 -5.37
N GLY A 20 15.56 -8.54 -5.88
CA GLY A 20 15.65 -7.27 -5.16
C GLY A 20 14.28 -6.69 -4.80
N HIS A 21 13.33 -6.73 -5.73
CA HIS A 21 11.95 -6.31 -5.54
C HIS A 21 11.22 -7.18 -4.49
N ASP A 22 11.35 -8.50 -4.60
CA ASP A 22 10.70 -9.45 -3.67
C ASP A 22 11.27 -9.34 -2.26
N TYR A 23 12.58 -9.09 -2.13
CA TYR A 23 13.22 -8.82 -0.85
C TYR A 23 12.56 -7.64 -0.14
N VAL A 24 12.44 -6.50 -0.84
CA VAL A 24 11.82 -5.29 -0.27
C VAL A 24 10.34 -5.50 0.03
N ASN A 25 9.60 -6.15 -0.85
CA ASN A 25 8.20 -6.50 -0.60
C ASN A 25 8.02 -7.47 0.59
N GLY A 26 9.03 -8.29 0.91
CA GLY A 26 8.99 -9.19 2.06
C GLY A 26 9.12 -8.49 3.41
N ILE A 27 9.70 -7.28 3.45
CA ILE A 27 9.99 -6.54 4.69
C ILE A 27 9.12 -5.30 4.89
N LEU A 28 8.55 -4.73 3.82
CA LEU A 28 7.76 -3.51 3.92
C LEU A 28 6.38 -3.74 4.55
N PRO A 29 5.93 -2.84 5.47
CA PRO A 29 4.76 -3.06 6.31
C PRO A 29 3.43 -3.24 5.55
N LEU A 30 3.25 -2.57 4.41
CA LEU A 30 1.99 -2.60 3.68
C LEU A 30 1.88 -3.75 2.67
N SER A 31 2.94 -4.51 2.46
CA SER A 31 2.94 -5.66 1.55
C SER A 31 1.90 -6.73 1.93
N ASN A 32 1.62 -6.89 3.22
CA ASN A 32 0.60 -7.83 3.69
C ASN A 32 -0.83 -7.36 3.35
N ILE A 33 -1.06 -6.04 3.30
CA ILE A 33 -2.35 -5.45 2.92
C ILE A 33 -2.52 -5.46 1.41
N PHE A 34 -1.42 -5.24 0.68
CA PHE A 34 -1.38 -5.17 -0.79
C PHE A 34 -0.43 -6.22 -1.38
N PRO A 35 -0.73 -7.54 -1.21
CA PRO A 35 0.13 -8.56 -1.79
C PRO A 35 0.21 -8.43 -3.31
N VAL A 36 1.38 -8.72 -3.88
CA VAL A 36 1.58 -8.67 -5.33
C VAL A 36 0.78 -9.78 -5.99
N LYS A 37 0.02 -9.43 -7.03
CA LYS A 37 -0.80 -10.35 -7.83
C LYS A 37 -0.58 -10.09 -9.32
N SER A 38 -0.35 -11.18 -10.08
CA SER A 38 -0.28 -11.13 -11.53
C SER A 38 -1.64 -10.76 -12.14
N ASN A 39 -1.62 -9.94 -13.17
CA ASN A 39 -2.79 -9.60 -14.00
C ASN A 39 -2.93 -10.53 -15.22
N GLU A 40 -2.32 -11.71 -15.17
CA GLU A 40 -2.41 -12.79 -16.19
C GLU A 40 -2.06 -12.31 -17.61
N GLY A 41 -1.07 -11.43 -17.74
CA GLY A 41 -0.60 -10.91 -19.03
C GLY A 41 -1.47 -9.80 -19.63
N SER A 42 -2.45 -9.28 -18.90
CA SER A 42 -3.25 -8.14 -19.32
C SER A 42 -2.66 -6.81 -18.81
N TRP A 43 -2.52 -5.82 -19.68
CA TRP A 43 -2.12 -4.48 -19.29
C TRP A 43 -3.32 -3.63 -18.79
N ILE A 44 -4.54 -4.10 -19.00
CA ILE A 44 -5.75 -3.49 -18.45
C ILE A 44 -6.11 -4.26 -17.20
N THR A 45 -6.10 -3.57 -16.05
CA THR A 45 -6.64 -4.12 -14.81
C THR A 45 -8.08 -3.66 -14.63
N SER A 46 -8.89 -4.51 -14.03
CA SER A 46 -10.26 -4.17 -13.66
C SER A 46 -10.51 -4.51 -12.20
N TRP A 47 -11.29 -3.67 -11.55
CA TRP A 47 -11.77 -3.96 -10.21
C TRP A 47 -13.20 -3.47 -10.03
N THR A 48 -13.93 -4.19 -9.22
CA THR A 48 -15.26 -3.80 -8.82
C THR A 48 -15.18 -3.21 -7.43
N PRO A 49 -15.38 -1.90 -7.24
CA PRO A 49 -15.46 -1.32 -5.91
C PRO A 49 -16.53 -2.05 -5.12
N VAL A 50 -16.20 -2.50 -3.92
CA VAL A 50 -17.19 -3.16 -3.08
C VAL A 50 -18.23 -2.13 -2.68
N ILE A 51 -19.44 -2.29 -3.19
CA ILE A 51 -20.58 -1.45 -2.85
C ILE A 51 -21.17 -1.97 -1.53
N PRO A 52 -21.65 -1.08 -0.64
CA PRO A 52 -22.34 -1.50 0.57
C PRO A 52 -23.42 -2.52 0.22
N LYS A 53 -23.45 -3.64 0.94
CA LYS A 53 -24.42 -4.72 0.68
C LYS A 53 -25.82 -4.12 0.53
N SER A 54 -26.43 -4.35 -0.62
CA SER A 54 -27.81 -3.96 -0.85
C SER A 54 -28.68 -4.58 0.26
N LYS A 55 -29.57 -3.78 0.82
CA LYS A 55 -30.46 -4.27 1.88
C LYS A 55 -31.31 -5.41 1.32
N THR A 56 -31.17 -6.59 1.89
CA THR A 56 -32.08 -7.70 1.58
C THR A 56 -33.48 -7.29 2.02
N ARG A 57 -34.39 -7.11 1.07
CA ARG A 57 -35.78 -6.75 1.35
C ARG A 57 -36.54 -7.99 1.74
N ALA A 58 -37.39 -7.86 2.75
CA ALA A 58 -38.34 -8.93 3.11
C ALA A 58 -39.34 -9.16 1.95
N MET A 59 -39.64 -10.42 1.68
CA MET A 59 -40.71 -10.76 0.76
C MET A 59 -42.06 -10.24 1.29
N LYS A 60 -42.93 -9.79 0.39
CA LYS A 60 -44.27 -9.35 0.75
C LYS A 60 -45.23 -10.52 0.62
N HIS A 61 -46.15 -10.65 1.57
CA HIS A 61 -47.26 -11.57 1.44
C HIS A 61 -48.22 -11.07 0.34
N ARG A 62 -48.84 -12.00 -0.35
CA ARG A 62 -49.87 -11.72 -1.33
C ARG A 62 -51.15 -12.49 -0.97
N ALA A 63 -52.28 -12.02 -1.43
CA ALA A 63 -53.53 -12.79 -1.36
C ALA A 63 -53.45 -14.00 -2.31
N LEU A 64 -54.23 -15.03 -2.04
CA LEU A 64 -54.43 -16.14 -2.96
C LEU A 64 -54.86 -15.59 -4.32
N ASP A 65 -54.30 -16.12 -5.39
CA ASP A 65 -54.54 -15.75 -6.79
C ASP A 65 -54.12 -14.32 -7.21
N ALA A 66 -53.48 -13.53 -6.33
CA ALA A 66 -52.91 -12.25 -6.70
C ALA A 66 -51.59 -12.39 -7.46
N GLU A 67 -51.29 -11.47 -8.36
CA GLU A 67 -50.04 -11.42 -9.13
C GLU A 67 -48.80 -11.31 -8.25
N ILE A 68 -47.74 -11.99 -8.64
CA ILE A 68 -46.46 -11.93 -7.94
C ILE A 68 -45.70 -10.67 -8.39
N GLY A 69 -45.49 -9.74 -7.46
CA GLY A 69 -44.68 -8.55 -7.74
C GLY A 69 -43.19 -8.88 -7.90
N HIS A 70 -42.58 -8.36 -8.94
CA HIS A 70 -41.12 -8.50 -9.15
C HIS A 70 -40.32 -7.79 -8.06
N THR A 71 -39.45 -8.52 -7.39
CA THR A 71 -38.48 -7.95 -6.46
C THR A 71 -37.23 -7.54 -7.25
N LYS A 72 -36.97 -6.24 -7.41
CA LYS A 72 -35.73 -5.77 -8.01
C LYS A 72 -34.60 -5.99 -7.02
N SER A 73 -33.61 -6.79 -7.42
CA SER A 73 -32.30 -6.83 -6.78
C SER A 73 -31.52 -5.60 -7.25
N GLU A 74 -31.19 -4.71 -6.33
CA GLU A 74 -30.31 -3.57 -6.62
C GLU A 74 -28.86 -4.05 -6.53
N THR A 75 -28.37 -4.71 -7.56
CA THR A 75 -26.95 -4.97 -7.76
C THR A 75 -26.44 -3.97 -8.78
N SER A 76 -25.91 -2.85 -8.31
CA SER A 76 -25.12 -1.95 -9.14
C SER A 76 -23.65 -2.34 -8.98
N THR A 77 -23.13 -3.14 -9.88
CA THR A 77 -21.72 -3.42 -10.01
C THR A 77 -21.18 -2.53 -11.13
N ALA A 78 -20.54 -1.43 -10.77
CA ALA A 78 -19.74 -0.66 -11.71
C ALA A 78 -18.33 -1.25 -11.68
N GLU A 79 -17.94 -1.96 -12.72
CA GLU A 79 -16.57 -2.40 -12.91
C GLU A 79 -15.75 -1.21 -13.45
N ILE A 80 -14.62 -0.93 -12.80
CA ILE A 80 -13.69 0.11 -13.23
C ILE A 80 -12.55 -0.58 -13.97
N HIS A 81 -12.27 -0.12 -15.19
CA HIS A 81 -11.15 -0.58 -15.99
C HIS A 81 -10.11 0.54 -16.06
N SER A 82 -8.83 0.20 -15.90
CA SER A 82 -7.74 1.16 -16.07
C SER A 82 -6.51 0.47 -16.63
N GLY A 83 -5.72 1.18 -17.42
CA GLY A 83 -4.42 0.71 -17.88
C GLY A 83 -3.40 0.78 -16.74
N LEU A 84 -2.49 -0.18 -16.69
CA LEU A 84 -1.33 -0.16 -15.82
C LEU A 84 -0.30 0.85 -16.34
N ILE A 85 0.41 1.52 -15.45
CA ILE A 85 1.46 2.48 -15.81
C ILE A 85 2.82 1.81 -15.69
N PRO A 86 3.72 1.98 -16.67
CA PRO A 86 5.08 1.48 -16.58
C PRO A 86 5.88 2.26 -15.53
N LEU A 87 6.64 1.54 -14.74
CA LEU A 87 7.64 2.01 -13.80
C LEU A 87 9.01 1.61 -14.34
N SER A 88 9.90 2.57 -14.55
CA SER A 88 11.22 2.30 -15.14
C SER A 88 12.32 2.99 -14.35
N GLY A 89 13.43 2.30 -14.17
CA GLY A 89 14.66 2.83 -13.61
C GLY A 89 15.86 2.52 -14.50
N MET A 90 16.85 3.39 -14.49
CA MET A 90 18.08 3.22 -15.25
C MET A 90 19.26 3.68 -14.42
N ASP A 91 20.32 2.87 -14.39
CA ASP A 91 21.63 3.20 -13.84
C ASP A 91 22.71 2.86 -14.90
N HIS A 92 23.95 3.26 -14.72
CA HIS A 92 24.97 3.03 -15.74
C HIS A 92 26.31 2.54 -15.15
N ILE A 93 27.04 1.77 -15.94
CA ILE A 93 28.44 1.44 -15.71
C ILE A 93 29.26 2.37 -16.59
N SER A 94 30.05 3.23 -15.96
CA SER A 94 30.78 4.29 -16.63
C SER A 94 32.01 3.79 -17.39
N GLU A 95 32.48 4.57 -18.39
CA GLU A 95 33.75 4.33 -19.07
C GLU A 95 34.94 4.24 -18.09
N ARG A 96 34.89 4.99 -16.99
CA ARG A 96 35.91 4.92 -15.93
C ARG A 96 35.97 3.53 -15.29
N ASP A 97 34.81 2.92 -15.00
CA ASP A 97 34.76 1.58 -14.43
C ASP A 97 35.34 0.56 -15.39
N LEU A 98 35.01 0.67 -16.68
CA LEU A 98 35.55 -0.19 -17.75
C LEU A 98 37.04 -0.04 -17.91
N THR A 99 37.58 1.19 -17.84
CA THR A 99 38.98 1.48 -17.98
C THR A 99 39.80 1.01 -16.76
N SER A 100 39.18 1.05 -15.57
CA SER A 100 39.81 0.61 -14.33
C SER A 100 39.91 -0.91 -14.21
N HIS A 101 39.00 -1.65 -14.88
CA HIS A 101 38.90 -3.12 -14.80
C HIS A 101 38.92 -3.73 -16.21
N VAL A 102 39.95 -3.44 -16.97
CA VAL A 102 40.09 -3.91 -18.35
C VAL A 102 40.14 -5.44 -18.39
N ASN A 103 39.24 -6.04 -19.18
CA ASN A 103 39.08 -7.49 -19.34
C ASN A 103 38.64 -8.25 -18.07
N ASP A 104 38.17 -7.56 -17.05
CA ASP A 104 37.60 -8.19 -15.85
C ASP A 104 36.07 -8.33 -16.00
N THR A 105 35.65 -9.37 -16.70
CA THR A 105 34.23 -9.67 -16.94
C THR A 105 33.51 -10.04 -15.66
N SER A 106 34.20 -10.65 -14.68
CA SER A 106 33.61 -11.00 -13.39
C SER A 106 33.20 -9.73 -12.59
N TYR A 107 34.12 -8.76 -12.53
CA TYR A 107 33.81 -7.48 -11.90
C TYR A 107 32.63 -6.76 -12.54
N LEU A 108 32.55 -6.77 -13.87
CA LEU A 108 31.45 -6.12 -14.60
C LEU A 108 30.13 -6.84 -14.35
N HIS A 109 30.15 -8.16 -14.28
CA HIS A 109 28.97 -8.99 -13.95
C HIS A 109 28.47 -8.68 -12.53
N ASP A 110 29.33 -8.80 -11.52
CA ASP A 110 28.97 -8.53 -10.11
C ASP A 110 28.43 -7.10 -9.92
N LYS A 111 29.05 -6.13 -10.64
CA LYS A 111 28.58 -4.75 -10.60
C LYS A 111 27.23 -4.56 -11.27
N ALA A 112 26.96 -5.26 -12.36
CA ALA A 112 25.67 -5.23 -13.04
C ALA A 112 24.59 -5.87 -12.16
N GLU A 113 24.86 -7.03 -11.54
CA GLU A 113 23.95 -7.67 -10.58
C GLU A 113 23.55 -6.72 -9.45
N GLY A 114 24.54 -6.12 -8.76
CA GLY A 114 24.25 -5.19 -7.67
C GLY A 114 23.38 -3.98 -8.09
N LYS A 115 23.54 -3.53 -9.36
CA LYS A 115 22.71 -2.45 -9.90
C LYS A 115 21.30 -2.91 -10.27
N PHE A 116 21.12 -4.11 -10.82
CA PHE A 116 19.81 -4.69 -11.08
C PHE A 116 19.04 -4.92 -9.77
N GLU A 117 19.71 -5.47 -8.76
CA GLU A 117 19.12 -5.65 -7.43
C GLU A 117 18.66 -4.30 -6.84
N ALA A 118 19.52 -3.27 -6.87
CA ALA A 118 19.19 -1.94 -6.37
C ALA A 118 18.00 -1.30 -7.11
N LEU A 119 17.91 -1.46 -8.43
CA LEU A 119 16.77 -0.96 -9.21
C LEU A 119 15.50 -1.74 -8.89
N GLY A 120 15.60 -3.05 -8.65
CA GLY A 120 14.48 -3.86 -8.17
C GLY A 120 13.97 -3.38 -6.81
N GLN A 121 14.88 -3.10 -5.87
CA GLN A 121 14.53 -2.53 -4.57
C GLN A 121 13.85 -1.15 -4.69
N GLN A 122 14.34 -0.28 -5.58
CA GLN A 122 13.73 1.02 -5.84
C GLN A 122 12.30 0.89 -6.37
N ALA A 123 12.02 -0.10 -7.21
CA ALA A 123 10.67 -0.39 -7.68
C ALA A 123 9.74 -0.74 -6.50
N GLY A 124 10.18 -1.61 -5.59
CA GLY A 124 9.42 -1.96 -4.37
C GLY A 124 9.15 -0.76 -3.47
N VAL A 125 10.10 0.19 -3.34
CA VAL A 125 9.90 1.45 -2.59
C VAL A 125 8.83 2.30 -3.24
N THR A 126 8.83 2.43 -4.57
CA THR A 126 7.81 3.21 -5.28
C THR A 126 6.42 2.62 -5.06
N GLU A 127 6.30 1.29 -5.14
CA GLU A 127 5.04 0.59 -4.86
C GLU A 127 4.55 0.84 -3.42
N GLU A 128 5.46 0.86 -2.44
CA GLU A 128 5.09 1.11 -1.05
C GLU A 128 4.57 2.54 -0.84
N ILE A 129 5.18 3.52 -1.49
CA ILE A 129 4.68 4.92 -1.50
C ILE A 129 3.27 4.98 -2.10
N GLU A 130 3.03 4.26 -3.20
CA GLU A 130 1.73 4.19 -3.83
C GLU A 130 0.70 3.44 -2.96
N ARG A 131 1.10 2.39 -2.22
CA ARG A 131 0.29 1.69 -1.22
C ARG A 131 -0.12 2.62 -0.08
N LEU A 132 0.81 3.44 0.41
CA LEU A 132 0.51 4.50 1.38
C LEU A 132 -0.51 5.49 0.84
N GLN A 133 -0.34 5.95 -0.41
CA GLN A 133 -1.32 6.83 -1.06
C GLN A 133 -2.70 6.16 -1.17
N ALA A 134 -2.76 4.92 -1.60
CA ALA A 134 -3.99 4.14 -1.70
C ALA A 134 -4.70 4.05 -0.34
N LEU A 135 -3.94 3.78 0.71
CA LEU A 135 -4.46 3.64 2.07
C LEU A 135 -4.91 4.98 2.66
N VAL A 136 -4.12 6.03 2.53
CA VAL A 136 -4.40 7.36 3.13
C VAL A 136 -5.43 8.12 2.33
N LEU A 137 -5.25 8.20 1.01
CA LEU A 137 -6.07 9.06 0.14
C LEU A 137 -7.27 8.32 -0.48
N GLY A 138 -7.31 6.98 -0.41
CA GLY A 138 -8.30 6.18 -1.14
C GLY A 138 -8.14 6.28 -2.66
N LYS A 139 -6.97 6.71 -3.11
CA LYS A 139 -6.59 6.86 -4.51
C LYS A 139 -5.07 6.85 -4.67
N VAL A 140 -4.59 6.47 -5.83
CA VAL A 140 -3.19 6.62 -6.25
C VAL A 140 -3.14 7.66 -7.35
N THR A 141 -2.19 8.58 -7.28
CA THR A 141 -1.97 9.62 -8.30
C THR A 141 -0.53 9.57 -8.73
N VAL A 142 -0.30 9.25 -10.00
CA VAL A 142 1.02 9.29 -10.64
C VAL A 142 1.06 10.52 -11.54
N LYS A 143 1.97 11.43 -11.24
CA LYS A 143 2.16 12.67 -11.99
C LYS A 143 3.63 12.96 -12.20
N GLU A 144 4.26 12.12 -13.02
CA GLU A 144 5.70 12.13 -13.25
C GLU A 144 6.00 11.84 -14.72
N ASN A 145 7.08 12.43 -15.24
CA ASN A 145 7.64 12.13 -16.58
C ASN A 145 6.61 12.06 -17.73
N GLY A 146 5.56 12.90 -17.66
CA GLY A 146 4.51 12.92 -18.68
C GLY A 146 3.34 11.96 -18.42
N ALA A 147 3.41 11.13 -17.40
CA ALA A 147 2.25 10.41 -16.90
C ALA A 147 1.40 11.33 -16.00
N ASP A 148 0.09 11.36 -16.23
CA ASP A 148 -0.88 12.07 -15.38
C ASP A 148 -2.11 11.17 -15.25
N VAL A 149 -2.06 10.24 -14.31
CA VAL A 149 -3.12 9.25 -14.11
C VAL A 149 -3.49 9.19 -12.63
N GLN A 150 -4.79 9.04 -12.37
CA GLN A 150 -5.34 8.87 -11.04
C GLN A 150 -6.24 7.64 -10.98
N TYR A 151 -5.92 6.73 -10.09
CA TYR A 151 -6.75 5.56 -9.73
C TYR A 151 -7.56 5.88 -8.49
N SER A 152 -8.87 5.99 -8.59
CA SER A 152 -9.75 6.27 -7.45
C SER A 152 -10.50 5.00 -7.04
N PHE A 153 -10.44 4.65 -5.77
CA PHE A 153 -11.00 3.40 -5.23
C PHE A 153 -12.40 3.56 -4.61
N GLY A 154 -12.97 4.77 -4.68
CA GLY A 154 -14.36 4.99 -4.29
C GLY A 154 -14.63 5.00 -2.78
N ARG A 155 -13.63 5.39 -1.95
CA ARG A 155 -13.88 5.60 -0.52
C ARG A 155 -14.94 6.69 -0.34
N PRO A 156 -16.00 6.45 0.47
CA PRO A 156 -17.02 7.45 0.72
C PRO A 156 -16.46 8.71 1.39
N THR A 157 -16.94 9.89 1.00
CA THR A 157 -16.52 11.17 1.61
C THR A 157 -16.76 11.22 3.12
N ALA A 158 -17.80 10.56 3.62
CA ALA A 158 -18.07 10.44 5.05
C ALA A 158 -17.04 9.57 5.81
N GLN A 159 -16.12 8.91 5.10
CA GLN A 159 -15.06 8.05 5.65
C GLN A 159 -13.65 8.56 5.27
N GLN A 160 -13.58 9.75 4.68
CA GLN A 160 -12.32 10.34 4.21
C GLN A 160 -12.06 11.67 4.90
N ASN A 161 -10.87 11.84 5.52
CA ASN A 161 -10.44 13.06 6.21
C ASN A 161 -11.44 13.55 7.26
N VAL A 162 -12.05 12.64 7.99
CA VAL A 162 -12.98 12.99 9.07
C VAL A 162 -12.20 13.52 10.26
N ALA A 163 -12.67 14.60 10.87
CA ALA A 163 -12.06 15.16 12.07
C ALA A 163 -13.00 14.96 13.28
N PRO A 164 -12.47 14.60 14.46
CA PRO A 164 -13.26 14.62 15.68
C PRO A 164 -13.64 16.08 16.03
N THR A 165 -14.71 16.24 16.80
CA THR A 165 -15.15 17.58 17.23
C THR A 165 -14.10 18.27 18.11
N VAL A 166 -13.45 17.51 18.98
CA VAL A 166 -12.33 17.91 19.80
C VAL A 166 -11.15 17.04 19.40
N LYS A 167 -10.05 17.65 19.01
CA LYS A 167 -8.83 16.95 18.59
C LYS A 167 -8.23 16.15 19.74
N TRP A 168 -7.57 15.04 19.43
CA TRP A 168 -7.08 14.11 20.47
C TRP A 168 -5.83 14.61 21.21
N ASP A 169 -5.17 15.61 20.69
CA ASP A 169 -4.13 16.39 21.39
C ASP A 169 -4.71 17.32 22.46
N ASP A 170 -6.02 17.59 22.46
CA ASP A 170 -6.73 18.16 23.59
C ASP A 170 -7.07 17.06 24.61
N ASN A 171 -6.56 17.18 25.82
CA ASN A 171 -6.74 16.20 26.90
C ASN A 171 -8.22 15.94 27.26
N LYS A 172 -9.14 16.82 26.92
CA LYS A 172 -10.59 16.71 27.16
C LYS A 172 -11.35 15.98 26.06
N SER A 173 -10.65 15.57 25.01
CA SER A 173 -11.25 14.79 23.92
C SER A 173 -11.76 13.44 24.41
N ASN A 174 -12.68 12.82 23.64
CA ASN A 174 -13.17 11.47 23.93
C ASN A 174 -12.92 10.53 22.74
N PRO A 175 -11.71 9.99 22.61
CA PRO A 175 -11.34 9.13 21.49
C PRO A 175 -12.22 7.87 21.35
N VAL A 176 -12.65 7.28 22.47
CA VAL A 176 -13.51 6.07 22.45
C VAL A 176 -14.84 6.35 21.77
N LYS A 177 -15.48 7.48 22.13
CA LYS A 177 -16.75 7.90 21.53
C LYS A 177 -16.63 8.21 20.03
N ASP A 178 -15.52 8.83 19.64
CA ASP A 178 -15.24 9.14 18.24
C ASP A 178 -15.06 7.85 17.43
N ILE A 179 -14.25 6.91 17.90
CA ILE A 179 -14.05 5.61 17.25
C ILE A 179 -15.38 4.83 17.17
N GLU A 180 -16.17 4.81 18.23
CA GLU A 180 -17.50 4.18 18.19
C GLU A 180 -18.42 4.78 17.12
N ALA A 181 -18.41 6.11 16.98
CA ALA A 181 -19.19 6.80 15.96
C ALA A 181 -18.74 6.41 14.54
N TRP A 182 -17.41 6.35 14.31
CA TRP A 182 -16.83 5.93 13.04
C TRP A 182 -17.12 4.46 12.73
N VAL A 183 -17.02 3.59 13.71
CA VAL A 183 -17.39 2.16 13.58
C VAL A 183 -18.88 2.01 13.23
N LYS A 184 -19.77 2.86 13.77
CA LYS A 184 -21.20 2.86 13.39
C LYS A 184 -21.40 3.26 11.94
N ILE A 185 -20.63 4.25 11.43
CA ILE A 185 -20.65 4.66 10.02
C ILE A 185 -20.19 3.50 9.12
N MET A 186 -19.06 2.87 9.44
CA MET A 186 -18.56 1.73 8.68
C MET A 186 -19.54 0.56 8.66
N ARG A 187 -20.12 0.21 9.81
CA ARG A 187 -21.14 -0.85 9.89
C ARG A 187 -22.38 -0.55 9.07
N LYS A 188 -22.82 0.72 9.05
CA LYS A 188 -23.98 1.14 8.26
C LYS A 188 -23.70 1.03 6.76
N ASN A 189 -22.50 1.42 6.33
CA ASN A 189 -22.13 1.48 4.93
C ASN A 189 -21.67 0.12 4.39
N TYR A 190 -20.92 -0.65 5.20
CA TYR A 190 -20.24 -1.87 4.72
C TYR A 190 -20.66 -3.15 5.48
N GLY A 191 -21.16 -3.01 6.70
CA GLY A 191 -21.59 -4.15 7.53
C GLY A 191 -20.47 -4.89 8.26
N ARG A 192 -19.21 -4.50 8.11
CA ARG A 192 -18.07 -5.06 8.86
C ARG A 192 -17.66 -4.13 10.01
N LYS A 193 -17.10 -4.74 11.06
CA LYS A 193 -16.44 -4.03 12.16
C LYS A 193 -14.94 -3.98 11.87
N PRO A 194 -14.28 -2.83 12.04
CA PRO A 194 -12.82 -2.79 11.95
C PRO A 194 -12.18 -3.54 13.13
N HIS A 195 -11.05 -4.17 12.88
CA HIS A 195 -10.23 -4.86 13.88
C HIS A 195 -8.79 -4.37 13.88
N ALA A 196 -8.39 -3.60 12.88
CA ALA A 196 -7.04 -3.07 12.74
C ALA A 196 -7.03 -1.55 12.61
N VAL A 197 -5.91 -0.94 13.02
CA VAL A 197 -5.65 0.50 12.92
C VAL A 197 -4.25 0.73 12.38
N ALA A 198 -4.13 1.58 11.36
CA ALA A 198 -2.87 2.18 10.97
C ALA A 198 -2.83 3.64 11.47
N THR A 199 -1.81 4.00 12.23
CA THR A 199 -1.65 5.32 12.83
C THR A 199 -0.17 5.64 13.06
N THR A 200 0.13 6.71 13.79
CA THR A 200 1.49 7.12 14.13
C THR A 200 1.74 7.06 15.63
N GLY A 201 3.01 7.02 16.03
CA GLY A 201 3.43 7.09 17.43
C GLY A 201 2.92 8.35 18.12
N LYS A 202 2.86 9.50 17.40
CA LYS A 202 2.32 10.77 17.94
C LYS A 202 0.86 10.68 18.33
N VAL A 203 0.04 9.95 17.57
CA VAL A 203 -1.37 9.74 17.94
C VAL A 203 -1.47 8.91 19.21
N ILE A 204 -0.66 7.85 19.34
CA ILE A 204 -0.64 7.03 20.55
C ILE A 204 -0.17 7.86 21.74
N ASP A 205 0.86 8.71 21.59
CA ASP A 205 1.36 9.57 22.67
C ASP A 205 0.31 10.60 23.10
N ALA A 206 -0.48 11.16 22.19
CA ALA A 206 -1.63 12.00 22.54
C ALA A 206 -2.68 11.24 23.37
N LEU A 207 -2.97 9.98 23.01
CA LEU A 207 -3.89 9.12 23.76
C LEU A 207 -3.39 8.78 25.16
N ARG A 208 -2.07 8.68 25.37
CA ARG A 208 -1.46 8.40 26.68
C ARG A 208 -1.69 9.50 27.71
N THR A 209 -1.82 10.74 27.26
CA THR A 209 -2.05 11.91 28.13
C THR A 209 -3.53 12.25 28.31
N ASN A 210 -4.41 11.61 27.55
CA ASN A 210 -5.84 11.92 27.52
C ASN A 210 -6.52 11.67 28.85
N GLU A 211 -7.22 12.68 29.39
CA GLU A 211 -7.87 12.64 30.70
C GLU A 211 -8.97 11.59 30.78
N PHE A 212 -9.77 11.46 29.73
CA PHE A 212 -10.86 10.47 29.67
C PHE A 212 -10.31 9.04 29.75
N LEU A 213 -9.28 8.72 28.98
CA LEU A 213 -8.70 7.36 29.00
C LEU A 213 -8.02 7.05 30.33
N ARG A 214 -7.36 8.03 30.94
CA ARG A 214 -6.71 7.89 32.27
C ARG A 214 -7.72 7.60 33.37
N THR A 215 -8.83 8.34 33.42
CA THR A 215 -9.90 8.12 34.40
C THR A 215 -10.66 6.81 34.12
N GLN A 216 -10.88 6.45 32.88
CA GLN A 216 -11.53 5.21 32.50
C GLN A 216 -10.74 3.98 32.96
N LEU A 217 -9.42 3.99 32.80
CA LEU A 217 -8.55 2.87 33.19
C LEU A 217 -8.39 2.77 34.71
N SER A 218 -8.20 3.91 35.39
CA SER A 218 -8.00 3.93 36.85
C SER A 218 -9.28 3.68 37.63
N GLY A 219 -10.45 3.95 37.05
CA GLY A 219 -11.73 3.98 37.75
C GLY A 219 -11.78 5.02 38.87
N MET A 220 -10.86 6.00 38.87
CA MET A 220 -10.68 7.03 39.87
C MET A 220 -10.85 8.41 39.26
N ASP A 221 -11.01 9.42 40.07
CA ASP A 221 -11.01 10.80 39.68
C ASP A 221 -9.65 11.19 39.06
N LEU A 222 -9.64 12.29 38.28
CA LEU A 222 -8.46 12.76 37.57
C LEU A 222 -7.25 13.02 38.49
N GLU A 223 -7.49 13.52 39.70
CA GLU A 223 -6.43 13.81 40.70
C GLU A 223 -5.72 12.52 41.19
N HIS A 224 -6.42 11.40 41.23
CA HIS A 224 -5.90 10.09 41.67
C HIS A 224 -5.50 9.18 40.52
N SER A 225 -5.73 9.58 39.27
CA SER A 225 -5.35 8.81 38.09
C SER A 225 -3.86 8.97 37.80
N LYS A 226 -3.29 7.99 37.05
CA LYS A 226 -1.90 8.12 36.55
C LYS A 226 -1.73 9.40 35.72
N THR A 227 -0.54 10.00 35.75
CA THR A 227 -0.25 11.19 34.96
C THR A 227 -0.29 10.91 33.47
N TYR A 228 0.13 9.71 33.06
CA TYR A 228 0.00 9.22 31.69
C TYR A 228 -0.10 7.70 31.67
N LEU A 229 -0.63 7.15 30.58
CA LEU A 229 -0.76 5.71 30.36
C LEU A 229 0.47 5.16 29.64
N SER A 230 0.76 3.88 29.85
CA SER A 230 1.69 3.15 28.98
C SER A 230 1.05 2.90 27.61
N ARG A 231 1.87 2.58 26.61
CA ARG A 231 1.35 2.20 25.28
C ARG A 231 0.44 0.97 25.36
N ASP A 232 0.84 -0.05 26.13
CA ASP A 232 0.06 -1.27 26.30
C ASP A 232 -1.30 -1.01 26.96
N GLU A 233 -1.37 -0.06 27.91
CA GLU A 233 -2.63 0.36 28.53
C GLU A 233 -3.56 1.02 27.53
N VAL A 234 -3.03 1.89 26.64
CA VAL A 234 -3.83 2.50 25.57
C VAL A 234 -4.31 1.44 24.60
N LEU A 235 -3.45 0.55 24.14
CA LEU A 235 -3.82 -0.55 23.25
C LEU A 235 -4.86 -1.47 23.91
N GLY A 236 -4.68 -1.80 25.16
CA GLY A 236 -5.63 -2.59 25.95
C GLY A 236 -7.03 -1.95 26.03
N LEU A 237 -7.09 -0.59 26.17
CA LEU A 237 -8.35 0.15 26.13
C LEU A 237 -9.01 0.10 24.74
N LEU A 238 -8.23 0.28 23.68
CA LEU A 238 -8.74 0.20 22.30
C LEU A 238 -9.32 -1.18 22.01
N ILE A 239 -8.64 -2.25 22.47
CA ILE A 239 -9.14 -3.63 22.33
C ILE A 239 -10.44 -3.82 23.12
N SER A 240 -10.45 -3.46 24.41
CA SER A 240 -11.59 -3.71 25.28
C SER A 240 -12.82 -2.90 24.92
N GLN A 241 -12.66 -1.66 24.50
CA GLN A 241 -13.77 -0.74 24.19
C GLN A 241 -14.23 -0.84 22.73
N ASN A 242 -13.29 -0.95 21.79
CA ASN A 242 -13.60 -0.88 20.36
C ASN A 242 -13.37 -2.20 19.62
N GLY A 243 -12.65 -3.16 20.21
CA GLY A 243 -12.29 -4.45 19.63
C GLY A 243 -11.28 -4.33 18.48
N ILE A 244 -10.36 -3.37 18.62
CA ILE A 244 -9.20 -3.20 17.73
C ILE A 244 -8.09 -4.10 18.28
N THR A 245 -7.73 -5.13 17.52
CA THR A 245 -6.73 -6.14 17.93
C THR A 245 -5.35 -5.86 17.38
N ASP A 246 -5.29 -5.22 16.23
CA ASP A 246 -4.04 -5.01 15.49
C ASP A 246 -3.79 -3.51 15.30
N VAL A 247 -2.61 -3.04 15.67
CA VAL A 247 -2.20 -1.65 15.49
C VAL A 247 -0.86 -1.61 14.78
N LEU A 248 -0.81 -0.89 13.65
CA LEU A 248 0.41 -0.60 12.91
C LEU A 248 0.77 0.87 13.17
N LEU A 249 1.93 1.10 13.78
CA LEU A 249 2.54 2.42 13.89
C LEU A 249 3.40 2.62 12.65
N VAL A 250 2.86 3.36 11.69
CA VAL A 250 3.44 3.46 10.34
C VAL A 250 4.82 4.14 10.39
N ASP A 251 4.94 5.24 11.12
CA ASP A 251 6.20 5.96 11.31
C ASP A 251 7.28 5.07 11.94
N GLU A 252 6.95 4.41 13.04
CA GLU A 252 7.90 3.54 13.77
C GLU A 252 8.28 2.30 12.96
N ALA A 253 7.35 1.69 12.20
CA ALA A 253 7.64 0.52 11.40
C ALA A 253 8.72 0.76 10.33
N TYR A 254 8.75 1.96 9.73
CA TYR A 254 9.81 2.32 8.78
C TYR A 254 11.09 2.77 9.49
N GLU A 255 10.99 3.39 10.68
CA GLU A 255 12.16 3.72 11.49
C GLU A 255 12.88 2.45 12.00
N ASP A 256 12.14 1.44 12.41
CA ASP A 256 12.68 0.15 12.88
C ASP A 256 13.48 -0.56 11.77
N LEU A 257 12.99 -0.58 10.54
CA LEU A 257 13.72 -1.13 9.39
C LEU A 257 15.08 -0.45 9.19
N LYS A 258 15.15 0.86 9.39
CA LYS A 258 16.38 1.64 9.30
C LYS A 258 17.30 1.40 10.48
N LEU A 259 16.77 1.34 11.70
CA LEU A 259 17.54 1.13 12.93
C LEU A 259 18.17 -0.26 12.96
N ASP A 260 17.47 -1.27 12.48
CA ASP A 260 17.97 -2.65 12.39
C ASP A 260 18.94 -2.87 11.22
N ASN A 261 19.26 -1.81 10.44
CA ASN A 261 20.05 -1.89 9.21
C ASN A 261 19.49 -2.91 8.20
N THR A 262 18.21 -3.22 8.28
CA THR A 262 17.57 -4.15 7.36
C THR A 262 17.31 -3.46 6.03
N PHE A 263 16.77 -2.25 6.07
CA PHE A 263 16.48 -1.47 4.86
C PHE A 263 16.29 0.02 5.21
N ASN A 264 16.90 0.90 4.41
CA ASN A 264 16.72 2.35 4.55
C ASN A 264 15.96 2.88 3.34
N MET A 265 14.68 3.09 3.51
CA MET A 265 13.84 3.67 2.47
C MET A 265 14.13 5.18 2.35
N ASP A 266 14.63 5.62 1.19
CA ASP A 266 14.80 7.04 0.88
C ASP A 266 13.47 7.64 0.41
N ALA A 267 12.53 7.75 1.34
CA ALA A 267 11.23 8.37 1.12
C ALA A 267 10.74 9.07 2.39
N ASP A 268 10.19 10.25 2.22
CA ASP A 268 9.54 10.97 3.32
C ASP A 268 8.13 10.41 3.55
N VAL A 269 8.06 9.35 4.36
CA VAL A 269 6.80 8.70 4.72
C VAL A 269 5.81 9.68 5.36
N ALA A 270 6.30 10.66 6.14
CA ALA A 270 5.47 11.65 6.80
C ALA A 270 4.71 12.55 5.80
N THR A 271 5.25 12.76 4.60
CA THR A 271 4.56 13.50 3.54
C THR A 271 3.32 12.77 3.04
N VAL A 272 3.37 11.45 2.94
CA VAL A 272 2.26 10.62 2.45
C VAL A 272 1.33 10.20 3.59
N PHE A 273 1.90 9.87 4.76
CA PHE A 273 1.17 9.47 5.97
C PHE A 273 1.40 10.51 7.09
N PRO A 274 0.63 11.60 7.12
CA PRO A 274 0.80 12.67 8.11
C PRO A 274 0.60 12.19 9.54
N ASP A 275 1.34 12.77 10.48
CA ASP A 275 1.34 12.45 11.92
C ASP A 275 -0.04 12.41 12.59
N LYS A 276 -1.00 13.15 12.04
CA LYS A 276 -2.39 13.24 12.55
C LYS A 276 -3.31 12.11 12.05
N THR A 277 -2.78 11.18 11.27
CA THR A 277 -3.57 10.17 10.56
C THR A 277 -3.95 9.00 11.47
N PHE A 278 -5.22 8.62 11.42
CA PHE A 278 -5.77 7.44 12.08
C PHE A 278 -6.69 6.72 11.11
N ILE A 279 -6.33 5.50 10.71
CA ILE A 279 -7.07 4.72 9.72
C ILE A 279 -7.57 3.43 10.33
N LEU A 280 -8.89 3.25 10.33
CA LEU A 280 -9.54 2.00 10.70
C LEU A 280 -9.61 1.07 9.49
N LEU A 281 -9.27 -0.19 9.71
CA LEU A 281 -9.18 -1.26 8.71
C LEU A 281 -9.88 -2.52 9.19
N PRO A 282 -10.34 -3.41 8.30
CA PRO A 282 -10.89 -4.71 8.69
C PRO A 282 -9.84 -5.60 9.35
N SER A 283 -8.67 -5.74 8.74
CA SER A 283 -7.50 -6.49 9.21
C SER A 283 -6.31 -6.18 8.33
N PHE A 284 -5.08 -6.34 8.83
CA PHE A 284 -3.85 -6.26 8.03
C PHE A 284 -3.60 -7.51 7.17
N ASN A 285 -4.19 -8.64 7.55
CA ASN A 285 -4.03 -9.91 6.84
C ASN A 285 -5.23 -10.26 5.94
N ASP A 286 -6.08 -9.28 5.62
CA ASP A 286 -7.22 -9.51 4.74
C ASP A 286 -6.81 -9.31 3.28
N SER A 287 -6.50 -10.40 2.59
CA SER A 287 -6.12 -10.39 1.16
C SER A 287 -7.22 -9.90 0.22
N THR A 288 -8.42 -9.64 0.74
CA THR A 288 -9.53 -9.06 -0.02
C THR A 288 -9.54 -7.54 0.04
N LEU A 289 -8.79 -6.93 0.96
CA LEU A 289 -8.75 -5.48 1.14
C LEU A 289 -8.11 -4.78 -0.05
N GLY A 290 -6.96 -5.29 -0.50
CA GLY A 290 -6.23 -4.73 -1.63
C GLY A 290 -5.24 -5.72 -2.26
N ALA A 291 -4.62 -5.30 -3.34
CA ALA A 291 -3.49 -5.99 -3.95
C ALA A 291 -2.66 -5.01 -4.78
N THR A 292 -1.37 -5.25 -4.90
CA THR A 292 -0.52 -4.64 -5.93
C THR A 292 -0.62 -5.50 -7.18
N VAL A 293 -1.25 -4.98 -8.22
CA VAL A 293 -1.45 -5.70 -9.47
C VAL A 293 -0.27 -5.47 -10.37
N SER A 294 0.40 -6.55 -10.78
CA SER A 294 1.50 -6.52 -11.76
C SER A 294 1.01 -6.93 -13.14
N GLY A 295 1.47 -6.26 -14.17
CA GLY A 295 1.12 -6.55 -15.54
C GLY A 295 2.32 -6.81 -16.44
N PRO A 296 2.06 -7.13 -17.72
CA PRO A 296 3.10 -7.43 -18.69
C PRO A 296 3.80 -6.14 -19.12
N THR A 297 5.08 -6.29 -19.49
CA THR A 297 5.85 -5.27 -20.19
C THR A 297 5.92 -5.60 -21.69
N ALA A 298 6.11 -4.58 -22.53
CA ALA A 298 6.24 -4.79 -23.97
C ALA A 298 7.49 -5.63 -24.31
N GLU A 299 8.54 -5.44 -23.53
CA GLU A 299 9.84 -6.09 -23.71
C GLU A 299 9.78 -7.59 -23.37
N ALA A 300 8.98 -7.96 -22.36
CA ALA A 300 8.76 -9.39 -22.04
C ALA A 300 8.12 -10.17 -23.21
N GLN A 301 7.45 -9.47 -24.13
CA GLN A 301 6.86 -10.05 -25.33
C GLN A 301 7.81 -10.05 -26.52
N ASN A 302 8.92 -9.33 -26.46
CA ASN A 302 9.89 -9.23 -27.54
C ASN A 302 10.93 -10.37 -27.43
N SER A 303 11.03 -11.20 -28.45
CA SER A 303 11.95 -12.36 -28.50
C SER A 303 13.44 -11.96 -28.44
N GLU A 304 13.79 -10.71 -28.74
CA GLU A 304 15.18 -10.23 -28.67
C GLU A 304 15.71 -10.20 -27.23
N TYR A 305 14.82 -10.03 -26.24
CA TYR A 305 15.20 -10.04 -24.83
C TYR A 305 15.42 -11.44 -24.27
N GLU A 306 14.97 -12.49 -24.96
CA GLU A 306 15.11 -13.89 -24.53
C GLU A 306 14.61 -14.17 -23.10
N ILE A 307 13.66 -13.37 -22.61
CA ILE A 307 13.07 -13.53 -21.30
C ILE A 307 12.10 -14.72 -21.34
N ASN A 308 12.19 -15.60 -20.35
CA ASN A 308 11.34 -16.78 -20.30
C ASN A 308 9.86 -16.38 -20.07
N LYS A 309 9.02 -16.64 -21.06
CA LYS A 309 7.60 -16.21 -21.09
C LYS A 309 6.71 -16.71 -19.95
N LYS A 310 7.20 -17.57 -19.06
CA LYS A 310 6.43 -18.00 -17.87
C LYS A 310 6.34 -16.93 -16.80
N VAL A 311 7.14 -15.85 -16.87
CA VAL A 311 7.17 -14.72 -15.93
C VAL A 311 6.90 -13.44 -16.71
N ASN A 312 5.72 -13.32 -17.31
CA ASN A 312 5.40 -12.17 -18.17
C ASN A 312 5.02 -10.92 -17.37
N ASP A 313 4.59 -11.06 -16.12
CA ASP A 313 4.14 -9.98 -15.27
C ASP A 313 5.23 -9.65 -14.24
N GLY A 314 5.43 -8.36 -13.98
CA GLY A 314 6.41 -7.89 -13.02
C GLY A 314 7.56 -7.12 -13.65
N LEU A 315 8.72 -7.15 -12.99
CA LEU A 315 9.93 -6.48 -13.48
C LEU A 315 10.64 -7.29 -14.54
N ILE A 316 11.24 -6.59 -15.47
CA ILE A 316 12.25 -7.11 -16.40
C ILE A 316 13.51 -6.26 -16.31
N GLY A 317 14.68 -6.86 -16.55
CA GLY A 317 15.97 -6.22 -16.57
C GLY A 317 16.69 -6.49 -17.89
N ALA A 318 17.41 -5.49 -18.39
CA ALA A 318 18.28 -5.64 -19.54
C ALA A 318 19.45 -4.65 -19.48
N MET A 319 20.60 -5.10 -19.99
CA MET A 319 21.80 -4.28 -20.14
C MET A 319 21.89 -3.77 -21.58
N LEU A 320 22.12 -2.48 -21.75
CA LEU A 320 22.21 -1.82 -23.05
C LEU A 320 23.61 -1.28 -23.27
N THR A 321 24.18 -1.50 -24.45
CA THR A 321 25.51 -0.99 -24.82
C THR A 321 25.43 0.32 -25.56
N HIS A 322 26.21 1.30 -25.15
CA HIS A 322 26.56 2.50 -25.88
C HIS A 322 27.96 2.39 -26.50
N GLN A 323 28.13 2.77 -27.75
CA GLN A 323 29.39 2.58 -28.47
C GLN A 323 30.31 3.80 -28.44
N ALA A 324 29.80 4.99 -28.19
CA ALA A 324 30.61 6.18 -28.19
C ALA A 324 30.02 7.30 -27.27
N PRO A 325 30.58 7.50 -26.07
CA PRO A 325 31.62 6.69 -25.42
C PRO A 325 31.10 5.28 -25.06
N LEU A 326 32.01 4.32 -24.90
CA LEU A 326 31.66 2.97 -24.48
C LEU A 326 31.22 3.01 -23.01
N ASN A 327 29.99 2.68 -22.76
CA ASN A 327 29.40 2.48 -21.44
C ASN A 327 28.21 1.53 -21.52
N TYR A 328 27.71 1.10 -20.39
CA TYR A 328 26.55 0.23 -20.31
C TYR A 328 25.47 0.87 -19.45
N ASP A 329 24.24 0.86 -19.95
CA ASP A 329 23.07 1.21 -19.16
C ASP A 329 22.42 -0.06 -18.60
N ILE A 330 22.20 -0.04 -17.30
CA ILE A 330 21.47 -1.05 -16.55
C ILE A 330 20.03 -0.55 -16.44
N TRP A 331 19.11 -1.25 -17.04
CA TRP A 331 17.74 -0.79 -17.15
C TRP A 331 16.75 -1.84 -16.63
N VAL A 332 15.80 -1.39 -15.81
CA VAL A 332 14.71 -2.20 -15.26
C VAL A 332 13.39 -1.51 -15.61
N ASN A 333 12.42 -2.31 -16.04
CA ASN A 333 11.07 -1.86 -16.35
C ASN A 333 10.05 -2.83 -15.78
N GLY A 334 8.89 -2.30 -15.33
CA GLY A 334 7.78 -3.09 -14.84
C GLY A 334 6.48 -2.32 -14.92
N THR A 335 5.38 -2.98 -14.69
CA THR A 335 4.06 -2.37 -14.61
C THR A 335 3.36 -2.84 -13.35
N PHE A 336 3.12 -1.92 -12.42
CA PHE A 336 2.50 -2.20 -11.14
C PHE A 336 1.48 -1.11 -10.80
N VAL A 337 0.44 -1.49 -10.07
CA VAL A 337 -0.45 -0.53 -9.43
C VAL A 337 -1.09 -1.15 -8.19
N PRO A 338 -0.99 -0.53 -7.01
CA PRO A 338 -1.73 -0.95 -5.85
C PRO A 338 -3.20 -0.53 -5.96
N ILE A 339 -4.10 -1.48 -5.76
CA ILE A 339 -5.55 -1.29 -5.83
C ILE A 339 -6.16 -1.61 -4.49
N LEU A 340 -6.93 -0.68 -3.94
CA LEU A 340 -7.72 -0.86 -2.72
C LEU A 340 -9.14 -1.29 -3.12
N PHE A 341 -9.40 -2.61 -3.18
CA PHE A 341 -10.69 -3.17 -3.62
C PHE A 341 -11.83 -2.82 -2.68
N GLU A 342 -11.59 -2.86 -1.37
CA GLU A 342 -12.58 -2.61 -0.34
C GLU A 342 -12.39 -1.24 0.33
N ALA A 343 -12.25 -0.17 -0.45
CA ALA A 343 -12.08 1.18 0.08
C ALA A 343 -13.20 1.60 1.04
N VAL A 344 -14.42 1.09 0.85
CA VAL A 344 -15.59 1.32 1.72
C VAL A 344 -15.41 0.71 3.11
N SER A 345 -14.57 -0.33 3.24
CA SER A 345 -14.25 -0.97 4.52
C SER A 345 -13.17 -0.23 5.32
N THR A 346 -12.66 0.87 4.80
CA THR A 346 -11.64 1.70 5.44
C THR A 346 -12.20 3.04 5.88
N PHE A 347 -11.68 3.60 6.97
CA PHE A 347 -12.09 4.91 7.49
C PHE A 347 -10.86 5.71 7.88
N LYS A 348 -10.69 6.89 7.30
CA LYS A 348 -9.55 7.76 7.59
C LYS A 348 -9.99 8.99 8.34
N ALA A 349 -9.39 9.22 9.50
CA ALA A 349 -9.58 10.41 10.33
C ALA A 349 -8.27 11.18 10.51
N ASP A 350 -8.40 12.52 10.65
CA ASP A 350 -7.33 13.44 11.04
C ASP A 350 -7.57 13.83 12.50
N VAL A 351 -6.89 13.16 13.44
CA VAL A 351 -7.22 13.19 14.87
C VAL A 351 -6.44 14.23 15.68
N LEU A 352 -5.30 14.68 15.19
CA LEU A 352 -4.50 15.75 15.81
C LEU A 352 -4.73 17.10 15.09
N ALA A 353 -4.32 18.20 15.74
CA ALA A 353 -4.44 19.53 15.18
C ALA A 353 -3.56 19.78 13.94
#